data_894ae2907bf672ffd57e6c5cd154ea59
#
_entry.id   894ae2907bf672ffd57e6c5cd154ea59
#
_cell.length_a   1.000
_cell.length_b   1.000
_cell.length_c   1.000
_cell.angle_alpha   90.00
_cell.angle_beta   90.00
_cell.angle_gamma   90.00
#
_symmetry.space_group_name_H-M   'P 1'
#
loop_
_entity.id
_entity.type
_entity.pdbx_description
1 polymer ?
#
loop_
_entity_poly.entity_id
_entity_poly.type
_entity_poly.pdbx_seq_one_letter_code
_entity_poly.pdbx_strand_id
1 'polypeptide(L)'
;MAETRLFLLDGMALVYRAHFAFIRNPITNSQGMNTSAIYGFTNTLLTIIEKEDPTHLAVAFDTSAPTSRHILYPEYKAQREAMPEELAAAIPEVKKVCAAFKIPVLVIDGFEADDIIGTVARRAEEAGGIETFMVTPDKDFAQLVAPHTAMWKPGRQGSDHEVLTYEKILENWEIENPKQVIDILGLWGDASDNIPGVPGIGEKTAKKLVAQYGSVEGLLENTEKLKGKQKENVINFSDQARLSKELATIITDVPVKETFDDFKLEEPDGKTLKRLFETWEFRTLTKRLFGDTTAKNQPTIDPVFESLKTLEDIPHNYHLIQSENALDSLIKDLLAADAFCFDVETNSLDRFTSKLLGIAFCLKSCEAFYLPITDWPALREKLLPVFESSTLKIGHNLKFDLAIMLSHGIQVIGPFFDTMLAHTLVAPEQKHSMDSLSENLLGYSPIKLVDLFSGERDEADDLFAAAAKKKASKGELDPSELPIEILAKYAAEDADVTLQLYHKLIPELKALNVLSLIHI
;
A
#
# COMPACT_ATOMS: atom_id res chain seq x y z
N MET A 1 24.53 18.85 -18.94
CA MET A 1 24.22 17.48 -19.40
C MET A 1 23.13 17.01 -18.45
N ALA A 2 22.10 16.33 -18.91
CA ALA A 2 21.12 15.76 -18.01
C ALA A 2 21.85 14.78 -17.07
N GLU A 3 21.53 14.84 -15.78
CA GLU A 3 22.11 13.98 -14.77
C GLU A 3 21.68 12.53 -15.04
N THR A 4 22.60 11.57 -15.02
CA THR A 4 22.26 10.16 -15.28
C THR A 4 21.61 9.58 -14.03
N ARG A 5 20.34 9.17 -14.13
CA ARG A 5 19.58 8.55 -13.05
C ARG A 5 19.34 7.07 -13.36
N LEU A 6 19.98 6.19 -12.61
CA LEU A 6 19.93 4.75 -12.77
C LEU A 6 19.06 4.10 -11.69
N PHE A 7 18.03 3.37 -12.11
CA PHE A 7 17.16 2.60 -11.20
C PHE A 7 17.42 1.09 -11.39
N LEU A 8 17.81 0.43 -10.29
CA LEU A 8 18.09 -1.01 -10.25
C LEU A 8 17.01 -1.68 -9.40
N LEU A 9 16.15 -2.45 -10.03
CA LEU A 9 14.99 -3.06 -9.39
C LEU A 9 15.30 -4.50 -8.94
N ASP A 10 15.04 -4.79 -7.68
CA ASP A 10 14.98 -6.15 -7.15
C ASP A 10 13.66 -6.80 -7.58
N GLY A 11 13.73 -7.58 -8.67
CA GLY A 11 12.55 -8.16 -9.31
C GLY A 11 11.81 -9.12 -8.40
N MET A 12 12.54 -9.99 -7.67
CA MET A 12 11.90 -10.95 -6.76
C MET A 12 11.22 -10.27 -5.60
N ALA A 13 11.89 -9.35 -4.90
CA ALA A 13 11.31 -8.65 -3.77
C ALA A 13 10.06 -7.84 -4.17
N LEU A 14 10.07 -7.22 -5.34
CA LEU A 14 8.91 -6.47 -5.85
C LEU A 14 7.74 -7.39 -6.22
N VAL A 15 8.00 -8.53 -6.85
CA VAL A 15 6.98 -9.52 -7.23
C VAL A 15 6.36 -10.16 -5.98
N TYR A 16 7.18 -10.56 -5.00
CA TYR A 16 6.69 -11.05 -3.70
C TYR A 16 5.85 -10.01 -2.97
N ARG A 17 6.37 -8.79 -2.89
CA ARG A 17 5.64 -7.68 -2.25
C ARG A 17 4.28 -7.45 -2.91
N ALA A 18 4.22 -7.46 -4.23
CA ALA A 18 2.98 -7.29 -4.98
C ALA A 18 2.00 -8.45 -4.71
N HIS A 19 2.46 -9.71 -4.74
CA HIS A 19 1.63 -10.87 -4.44
C HIS A 19 1.00 -10.78 -3.04
N PHE A 20 1.81 -10.52 -2.01
CA PHE A 20 1.30 -10.45 -0.63
C PHE A 20 0.45 -9.21 -0.35
N ALA A 21 0.61 -8.12 -1.10
CA ALA A 21 -0.26 -6.95 -0.98
C ALA A 21 -1.71 -7.27 -1.35
N PHE A 22 -1.91 -8.20 -2.28
CA PHE A 22 -3.24 -8.62 -2.77
C PHE A 22 -3.70 -9.99 -2.23
N ILE A 23 -2.98 -10.61 -1.28
CA ILE A 23 -3.28 -11.98 -0.81
C ILE A 23 -4.71 -12.14 -0.27
N ARG A 24 -5.29 -11.08 0.29
CA ARG A 24 -6.67 -11.10 0.82
C ARG A 24 -7.73 -10.86 -0.26
N ASN A 25 -7.37 -10.12 -1.30
CA ASN A 25 -8.25 -9.75 -2.42
C ASN A 25 -7.43 -9.87 -3.71
N PRO A 26 -7.21 -11.10 -4.21
CA PRO A 26 -6.40 -11.31 -5.40
C PRO A 26 -7.07 -10.74 -6.65
N ILE A 27 -6.29 -10.12 -7.51
CA ILE A 27 -6.71 -9.69 -8.83
C ILE A 27 -6.66 -10.92 -9.75
N THR A 28 -7.82 -11.35 -10.26
CA THR A 28 -7.91 -12.47 -11.18
C THR A 28 -8.57 -12.03 -12.48
N ASN A 29 -8.03 -12.49 -13.61
CA ASN A 29 -8.67 -12.27 -14.91
C ASN A 29 -9.86 -13.23 -15.10
N SER A 30 -10.64 -13.04 -16.17
CA SER A 30 -11.80 -13.88 -16.52
C SER A 30 -11.48 -15.36 -16.77
N GLN A 31 -10.20 -15.70 -16.97
CA GLN A 31 -9.69 -17.07 -17.13
C GLN A 31 -9.29 -17.71 -15.79
N GLY A 32 -9.45 -17.01 -14.67
CA GLY A 32 -9.09 -17.48 -13.33
C GLY A 32 -7.59 -17.37 -12.99
N MET A 33 -6.79 -16.72 -13.82
CA MET A 33 -5.37 -16.50 -13.54
C MET A 33 -5.23 -15.38 -12.49
N ASN A 34 -4.47 -15.63 -11.42
CA ASN A 34 -4.09 -14.59 -10.46
C ASN A 34 -3.03 -13.67 -11.09
N THR A 35 -3.40 -12.43 -11.34
CA THR A 35 -2.56 -11.40 -11.98
C THR A 35 -2.02 -10.37 -11.00
N SER A 36 -2.26 -10.53 -9.70
CA SER A 36 -1.90 -9.57 -8.64
C SER A 36 -0.42 -9.16 -8.66
N ALA A 37 0.48 -10.16 -8.76
CA ALA A 37 1.92 -9.92 -8.76
C ALA A 37 2.37 -9.16 -10.01
N ILE A 38 1.80 -9.51 -11.18
CA ILE A 38 2.08 -8.85 -12.46
C ILE A 38 1.60 -7.40 -12.42
N TYR A 39 0.37 -7.19 -11.94
CA TYR A 39 -0.22 -5.85 -11.77
C TYR A 39 0.62 -4.97 -10.86
N GLY A 40 0.92 -5.45 -9.64
CA GLY A 40 1.63 -4.65 -8.65
C GLY A 40 3.07 -4.34 -9.05
N PHE A 41 3.77 -5.28 -9.70
CA PHE A 41 5.09 -5.03 -10.29
C PHE A 41 5.01 -3.96 -11.39
N THR A 42 4.10 -4.13 -12.35
CA THR A 42 3.91 -3.20 -13.47
C THR A 42 3.52 -1.80 -12.97
N ASN A 43 2.64 -1.72 -11.98
CA ASN A 43 2.26 -0.45 -11.36
C ASN A 43 3.44 0.26 -10.69
N THR A 44 4.31 -0.48 -9.98
CA THR A 44 5.52 0.08 -9.37
C THR A 44 6.49 0.57 -10.46
N LEU A 45 6.68 -0.21 -11.52
CA LEU A 45 7.53 0.17 -12.66
C LEU A 45 7.04 1.46 -13.33
N LEU A 46 5.74 1.56 -13.64
CA LEU A 46 5.15 2.77 -14.21
C LEU A 46 5.30 3.97 -13.28
N THR A 47 5.11 3.77 -11.98
CA THR A 47 5.28 4.85 -11.00
C THR A 47 6.71 5.39 -10.99
N ILE A 48 7.71 4.53 -11.09
CA ILE A 48 9.12 4.94 -11.20
C ILE A 48 9.35 5.71 -12.51
N ILE A 49 8.88 5.19 -13.64
CA ILE A 49 9.06 5.84 -14.95
C ILE A 49 8.41 7.23 -14.99
N GLU A 50 7.22 7.39 -14.42
CA GLU A 50 6.45 8.64 -14.49
C GLU A 50 6.87 9.69 -13.46
N LYS A 51 7.25 9.26 -12.24
CA LYS A 51 7.50 10.19 -11.14
C LYS A 51 8.98 10.47 -10.89
N GLU A 52 9.84 9.52 -11.22
CA GLU A 52 11.27 9.62 -10.91
C GLU A 52 12.13 10.00 -12.11
N ASP A 53 11.54 10.05 -13.31
CA ASP A 53 12.24 10.41 -14.56
C ASP A 53 13.59 9.67 -14.75
N PRO A 54 13.61 8.31 -14.71
CA PRO A 54 14.83 7.55 -14.84
C PRO A 54 15.37 7.66 -16.26
N THR A 55 16.69 7.83 -16.39
CA THR A 55 17.38 7.75 -17.70
C THR A 55 17.82 6.33 -18.03
N HIS A 56 18.05 5.51 -16.98
CA HIS A 56 18.55 4.14 -17.07
C HIS A 56 17.79 3.25 -16.09
N LEU A 57 17.47 2.03 -16.51
CA LEU A 57 16.70 1.09 -15.71
C LEU A 57 17.09 -0.35 -16.01
N ALA A 58 17.27 -1.18 -14.98
CA ALA A 58 17.47 -2.61 -15.08
C ALA A 58 16.73 -3.35 -13.95
N VAL A 59 16.38 -4.61 -14.19
CA VAL A 59 15.73 -5.47 -13.20
C VAL A 59 16.57 -6.71 -12.98
N ALA A 60 16.93 -7.03 -11.75
CA ALA A 60 17.64 -8.27 -11.40
C ALA A 60 16.67 -9.31 -10.84
N PHE A 61 16.90 -10.58 -11.19
CA PHE A 61 16.17 -11.71 -10.64
C PHE A 61 17.12 -12.79 -10.15
N ASP A 62 16.73 -13.46 -9.06
CA ASP A 62 17.39 -14.68 -8.60
C ASP A 62 17.23 -15.83 -9.59
N THR A 63 18.15 -16.78 -9.52
CA THR A 63 18.06 -18.07 -10.21
C THR A 63 17.71 -19.18 -9.22
N SER A 64 17.36 -20.35 -9.73
CA SER A 64 17.22 -21.57 -8.92
C SER A 64 18.56 -22.26 -8.62
N ALA A 65 19.67 -21.77 -9.19
CA ALA A 65 20.98 -22.32 -8.97
C ALA A 65 21.49 -22.01 -7.54
N PRO A 66 22.12 -22.97 -6.86
CA PRO A 66 22.74 -22.71 -5.57
C PRO A 66 23.83 -21.64 -5.68
N THR A 67 23.86 -20.73 -4.71
CA THR A 67 24.90 -19.68 -4.61
C THR A 67 26.05 -20.13 -3.71
N SER A 68 27.13 -19.34 -3.67
CA SER A 68 28.27 -19.57 -2.77
C SER A 68 27.82 -19.64 -1.30
N ARG A 69 26.78 -18.87 -0.91
CA ARG A 69 26.21 -18.88 0.44
C ARG A 69 25.60 -20.25 0.80
N HIS A 70 24.92 -20.90 -0.14
CA HIS A 70 24.37 -22.26 0.07
C HIS A 70 25.47 -23.33 0.21
N ILE A 71 26.61 -23.14 -0.47
CA ILE A 71 27.76 -24.03 -0.34
C ILE A 71 28.44 -23.82 1.00
N LEU A 72 28.60 -22.57 1.42
CA LEU A 72 29.23 -22.20 2.69
C LEU A 72 28.38 -22.62 3.90
N TYR A 73 27.07 -22.44 3.82
CA TYR A 73 26.13 -22.73 4.86
C TYR A 73 24.86 -23.37 4.29
N PRO A 74 24.76 -24.71 4.30
CA PRO A 74 23.62 -25.42 3.69
C PRO A 74 22.25 -25.08 4.27
N GLU A 75 22.22 -24.54 5.49
CA GLU A 75 20.98 -24.10 6.14
C GLU A 75 20.55 -22.68 5.71
N TYR A 76 21.35 -21.99 4.91
CA TYR A 76 21.01 -20.66 4.37
C TYR A 76 19.69 -20.70 3.59
N LYS A 77 18.72 -19.87 4.01
CA LYS A 77 17.36 -19.82 3.45
C LYS A 77 16.56 -21.15 3.49
N ALA A 78 17.05 -22.19 4.21
CA ALA A 78 16.42 -23.52 4.20
C ALA A 78 15.03 -23.57 4.83
N GLN A 79 14.68 -22.61 5.71
CA GLN A 79 13.35 -22.49 6.31
C GLN A 79 12.34 -21.73 5.45
N ARG A 80 12.77 -21.17 4.29
CA ARG A 80 11.84 -20.49 3.41
C ARG A 80 10.84 -21.50 2.83
N GLU A 81 9.57 -21.17 2.92
CA GLU A 81 8.52 -21.96 2.28
C GLU A 81 8.71 -22.00 0.76
N ALA A 82 8.24 -23.06 0.13
CA ALA A 82 8.24 -23.15 -1.32
C ALA A 82 7.45 -21.96 -1.92
N MET A 83 7.96 -21.43 -3.02
CA MET A 83 7.29 -20.34 -3.73
C MET A 83 5.86 -20.78 -4.11
N PRO A 84 4.82 -19.96 -3.82
CA PRO A 84 3.46 -20.25 -4.28
C PRO A 84 3.41 -20.45 -5.79
N GLU A 85 2.64 -21.44 -6.25
CA GLU A 85 2.52 -21.77 -7.69
C GLU A 85 2.08 -20.56 -8.53
N GLU A 86 1.15 -19.77 -8.01
CA GLU A 86 0.67 -18.54 -8.65
C GLU A 86 1.80 -17.52 -8.85
N LEU A 87 2.68 -17.40 -7.86
CA LEU A 87 3.84 -16.50 -7.93
C LEU A 87 4.87 -17.00 -8.94
N ALA A 88 5.14 -18.32 -8.94
CA ALA A 88 6.02 -18.94 -9.92
C ALA A 88 5.51 -18.74 -11.37
N ALA A 89 4.18 -18.81 -11.57
CA ALA A 89 3.55 -18.53 -12.85
C ALA A 89 3.62 -17.04 -13.27
N ALA A 90 3.63 -16.11 -12.30
CA ALA A 90 3.69 -14.68 -12.57
C ALA A 90 5.07 -14.20 -13.02
N ILE A 91 6.18 -14.81 -12.56
CA ILE A 91 7.55 -14.36 -12.87
C ILE A 91 7.84 -14.31 -14.38
N PRO A 92 7.53 -15.34 -15.20
CA PRO A 92 7.70 -15.27 -16.65
C PRO A 92 6.89 -14.13 -17.28
N GLU A 93 5.69 -13.86 -16.78
CA GLU A 93 4.84 -12.78 -17.28
C GLU A 93 5.43 -11.40 -16.95
N VAL A 94 5.97 -11.22 -15.74
CA VAL A 94 6.70 -10.00 -15.33
C VAL A 94 7.92 -9.78 -16.24
N LYS A 95 8.67 -10.83 -16.58
CA LYS A 95 9.78 -10.73 -17.52
C LYS A 95 9.32 -10.29 -18.92
N LYS A 96 8.11 -10.70 -19.38
CA LYS A 96 7.52 -10.19 -20.64
C LYS A 96 7.19 -8.69 -20.53
N VAL A 97 6.74 -8.21 -19.37
CA VAL A 97 6.56 -6.76 -19.13
C VAL A 97 7.90 -6.04 -19.32
N CYS A 98 8.95 -6.50 -18.63
CA CYS A 98 10.29 -5.89 -18.76
C CYS A 98 10.76 -5.87 -20.22
N ALA A 99 10.60 -6.98 -20.94
CA ALA A 99 10.98 -7.08 -22.36
C ALA A 99 10.18 -6.10 -23.24
N ALA A 100 8.87 -5.93 -22.97
CA ALA A 100 8.03 -5.00 -23.72
C ALA A 100 8.36 -3.52 -23.41
N PHE A 101 8.85 -3.22 -22.20
CA PHE A 101 9.44 -1.92 -21.84
C PHE A 101 10.89 -1.77 -22.33
N LYS A 102 11.46 -2.79 -22.96
CA LYS A 102 12.88 -2.87 -23.37
C LYS A 102 13.86 -2.69 -22.20
N ILE A 103 13.44 -3.09 -21.02
CA ILE A 103 14.25 -3.04 -19.82
C ILE A 103 15.02 -4.35 -19.69
N PRO A 104 16.35 -4.32 -19.57
CA PRO A 104 17.15 -5.53 -19.42
C PRO A 104 16.85 -6.23 -18.09
N VAL A 105 16.76 -7.56 -18.18
CA VAL A 105 16.59 -8.46 -17.04
C VAL A 105 17.91 -9.17 -16.79
N LEU A 106 18.53 -8.86 -15.65
CA LEU A 106 19.82 -9.40 -15.25
C LEU A 106 19.59 -10.68 -14.43
N VAL A 107 20.18 -11.77 -14.88
CA VAL A 107 20.09 -13.08 -14.21
C VAL A 107 21.42 -13.80 -14.40
N ILE A 108 22.12 -14.13 -13.33
CA ILE A 108 23.45 -14.75 -13.39
C ILE A 108 23.48 -15.93 -12.41
N ASP A 109 23.69 -17.15 -12.93
CA ASP A 109 23.75 -18.35 -12.11
C ASP A 109 24.87 -18.29 -11.07
N GLY A 110 24.57 -18.72 -9.85
CA GLY A 110 25.50 -18.72 -8.73
C GLY A 110 25.54 -17.41 -7.93
N PHE A 111 24.77 -16.38 -8.34
CA PHE A 111 24.65 -15.11 -7.65
C PHE A 111 23.18 -14.76 -7.40
N GLU A 112 22.92 -14.00 -6.35
CA GLU A 112 21.58 -13.50 -6.03
C GLU A 112 21.33 -12.13 -6.70
N ALA A 113 20.08 -11.71 -6.77
CA ALA A 113 19.70 -10.42 -7.37
C ALA A 113 20.40 -9.24 -6.66
N ASP A 114 20.56 -9.33 -5.34
CA ASP A 114 21.25 -8.33 -4.52
C ASP A 114 22.74 -8.19 -4.89
N ASP A 115 23.42 -9.31 -5.17
CA ASP A 115 24.83 -9.32 -5.64
C ASP A 115 24.96 -8.62 -7.00
N ILE A 116 24.02 -8.89 -7.91
CA ILE A 116 23.99 -8.26 -9.24
C ILE A 116 23.76 -6.75 -9.11
N ILE A 117 22.75 -6.35 -8.35
CA ILE A 117 22.43 -4.93 -8.10
C ILE A 117 23.59 -4.24 -7.40
N GLY A 118 24.16 -4.85 -6.36
CA GLY A 118 25.31 -4.32 -5.63
C GLY A 118 26.54 -4.09 -6.53
N THR A 119 26.77 -5.02 -7.46
CA THR A 119 27.86 -4.89 -8.43
C THR A 119 27.65 -3.71 -9.39
N VAL A 120 26.44 -3.57 -9.94
CA VAL A 120 26.12 -2.47 -10.87
C VAL A 120 26.13 -1.13 -10.14
N ALA A 121 25.58 -1.07 -8.92
CA ALA A 121 25.58 0.13 -8.09
C ALA A 121 27.01 0.58 -7.74
N ARG A 122 27.89 -0.35 -7.34
CA ARG A 122 29.30 -0.06 -7.10
C ARG A 122 29.99 0.50 -8.37
N ARG A 123 29.77 -0.12 -9.54
CA ARG A 123 30.34 0.37 -10.81
C ARG A 123 29.88 1.78 -11.14
N ALA A 124 28.59 2.09 -10.85
CA ALA A 124 28.03 3.43 -11.07
C ALA A 124 28.68 4.47 -10.16
N GLU A 125 28.85 4.14 -8.87
CA GLU A 125 29.53 5.00 -7.90
C GLU A 125 31.00 5.26 -8.32
N GLU A 126 31.74 4.21 -8.74
CA GLU A 126 33.12 4.31 -9.19
C GLU A 126 33.26 5.11 -10.49
N ALA A 127 32.29 5.03 -11.41
CA ALA A 127 32.29 5.79 -12.67
C ALA A 127 32.06 7.28 -12.44
N GLY A 128 31.29 7.65 -11.41
CA GLY A 128 30.90 9.02 -11.10
C GLY A 128 29.88 9.60 -12.08
N GLY A 129 29.15 10.62 -11.64
CA GLY A 129 28.16 11.32 -12.46
C GLY A 129 26.88 10.51 -12.73
N ILE A 130 26.63 9.41 -11.98
CA ILE A 130 25.45 8.58 -12.03
C ILE A 130 24.81 8.58 -10.65
N GLU A 131 23.57 9.06 -10.56
CA GLU A 131 22.74 8.92 -9.38
C GLU A 131 22.02 7.56 -9.42
N THR A 132 22.26 6.69 -8.45
CA THR A 132 21.78 5.31 -8.46
C THR A 132 20.74 5.09 -7.38
N PHE A 133 19.62 4.47 -7.75
CA PHE A 133 18.53 4.09 -6.85
C PHE A 133 18.33 2.57 -6.88
N MET A 134 18.55 1.92 -5.75
CA MET A 134 18.27 0.49 -5.58
C MET A 134 16.83 0.33 -5.09
N VAL A 135 15.96 -0.19 -5.95
CA VAL A 135 14.52 -0.31 -5.69
C VAL A 135 14.23 -1.63 -5.00
N THR A 136 14.20 -1.63 -3.69
CA THR A 136 13.96 -2.82 -2.87
C THR A 136 13.42 -2.46 -1.49
N PRO A 137 12.54 -3.29 -0.86
CA PRO A 137 12.17 -3.17 0.53
C PRO A 137 13.20 -3.80 1.49
N ASP A 138 14.21 -4.51 0.97
CA ASP A 138 15.17 -5.27 1.76
C ASP A 138 16.17 -4.36 2.47
N LYS A 139 16.25 -4.52 3.80
CA LYS A 139 17.14 -3.73 4.68
C LYS A 139 18.62 -3.98 4.43
N ASP A 140 18.98 -5.14 3.86
CA ASP A 140 20.38 -5.56 3.71
C ASP A 140 21.10 -4.72 2.66
N PHE A 141 20.35 -4.14 1.71
CA PHE A 141 20.88 -3.16 0.75
C PHE A 141 21.41 -1.87 1.39
N ALA A 142 21.13 -1.61 2.66
CA ALA A 142 21.68 -0.47 3.37
C ALA A 142 23.22 -0.47 3.38
N GLN A 143 23.86 -1.65 3.31
CA GLN A 143 25.32 -1.81 3.23
C GLN A 143 25.93 -1.26 1.93
N LEU A 144 25.11 -1.11 0.88
CA LEU A 144 25.51 -0.67 -0.46
C LEU A 144 25.33 0.84 -0.68
N VAL A 145 24.65 1.52 0.23
CA VAL A 145 24.38 2.95 0.10
C VAL A 145 25.69 3.74 0.16
N ALA A 146 25.82 4.69 -0.76
CA ALA A 146 27.01 5.52 -0.95
C ALA A 146 26.60 6.97 -1.30
N PRO A 147 27.51 7.94 -1.41
CA PRO A 147 27.14 9.33 -1.66
C PRO A 147 26.23 9.57 -2.86
N HIS A 148 26.36 8.77 -3.94
CA HIS A 148 25.52 8.85 -5.15
C HIS A 148 24.64 7.62 -5.33
N THR A 149 24.53 6.75 -4.32
CA THR A 149 23.75 5.52 -4.34
C THR A 149 22.80 5.48 -3.16
N ALA A 150 21.49 5.50 -3.41
CA ALA A 150 20.43 5.49 -2.41
C ALA A 150 19.54 4.24 -2.55
N MET A 151 18.82 3.89 -1.48
CA MET A 151 17.72 2.93 -1.56
C MET A 151 16.41 3.68 -1.85
N TRP A 152 15.66 3.19 -2.81
CA TRP A 152 14.30 3.59 -3.09
C TRP A 152 13.35 2.50 -2.58
N LYS A 153 12.69 2.75 -1.47
CA LYS A 153 11.84 1.78 -0.79
C LYS A 153 10.38 2.05 -1.15
N PRO A 154 9.70 1.10 -1.83
CA PRO A 154 8.30 1.27 -2.17
C PRO A 154 7.43 1.45 -0.93
N GLY A 155 6.55 2.44 -0.92
CA GLY A 155 5.63 2.75 0.18
C GLY A 155 4.65 1.62 0.50
N ARG A 156 4.14 1.57 1.73
CA ARG A 156 3.13 0.57 2.15
C ARG A 156 1.72 1.14 1.93
N GLN A 157 0.83 0.35 1.32
CA GLN A 157 -0.62 0.61 1.26
C GLN A 157 -1.04 2.03 0.81
N GLY A 158 -0.43 2.54 -0.28
CA GLY A 158 -0.79 3.85 -0.83
C GLY A 158 -0.03 5.04 -0.24
N SER A 159 0.90 4.80 0.72
CA SER A 159 1.89 5.82 1.10
C SER A 159 2.91 6.00 -0.03
N ASP A 160 3.46 7.22 -0.14
CA ASP A 160 4.57 7.50 -1.03
C ASP A 160 5.78 6.60 -0.71
N HIS A 161 6.70 6.49 -1.67
CA HIS A 161 7.97 5.80 -1.48
C HIS A 161 8.87 6.56 -0.50
N GLU A 162 9.85 5.87 0.05
CA GLU A 162 10.87 6.44 0.92
C GLU A 162 12.24 6.31 0.26
N VAL A 163 12.96 7.43 0.12
CA VAL A 163 14.35 7.42 -0.33
C VAL A 163 15.27 7.47 0.89
N LEU A 164 16.06 6.42 1.06
CA LEU A 164 17.07 6.30 2.11
C LEU A 164 18.43 6.66 1.54
N THR A 165 18.83 7.92 1.77
CA THR A 165 20.14 8.45 1.37
C THR A 165 21.24 7.97 2.31
N TYR A 166 22.49 8.30 1.97
CA TYR A 166 23.67 8.00 2.78
C TYR A 166 23.50 8.49 4.24
N GLU A 167 23.09 9.74 4.43
CA GLU A 167 22.90 10.34 5.76
C GLU A 167 21.78 9.64 6.54
N LYS A 168 20.66 9.34 5.89
CA LYS A 168 19.55 8.63 6.53
C LYS A 168 19.94 7.21 6.96
N ILE A 169 20.78 6.51 6.18
CA ILE A 169 21.27 5.18 6.58
C ILE A 169 22.17 5.30 7.79
N LEU A 170 23.10 6.27 7.84
CA LEU A 170 23.95 6.47 9.00
C LEU A 170 23.10 6.74 10.27
N GLU A 171 22.09 7.57 10.17
CA GLU A 171 21.19 7.90 11.27
C GLU A 171 20.34 6.71 11.70
N ASN A 172 19.65 6.04 10.78
CA ASN A 172 18.73 4.93 11.07
C ASN A 172 19.44 3.71 11.67
N TRP A 173 20.68 3.47 11.24
CA TRP A 173 21.47 2.34 11.74
C TRP A 173 22.40 2.71 12.89
N GLU A 174 22.52 3.99 13.25
CA GLU A 174 23.42 4.50 14.30
C GLU A 174 24.89 4.12 14.01
N ILE A 175 25.36 4.33 12.78
CA ILE A 175 26.67 3.92 12.25
C ILE A 175 27.43 5.08 11.63
N GLU A 176 28.74 4.93 11.47
CA GLU A 176 29.62 5.90 10.83
C GLU A 176 29.82 5.61 9.32
N ASN A 177 29.60 4.36 8.91
CA ASN A 177 29.77 3.92 7.53
C ASN A 177 28.73 2.83 7.19
N PRO A 178 28.05 2.89 6.04
CA PRO A 178 27.07 1.89 5.62
C PRO A 178 27.56 0.44 5.64
N LYS A 179 28.86 0.20 5.40
CA LYS A 179 29.45 -1.15 5.49
C LYS A 179 29.33 -1.77 6.89
N GLN A 180 29.16 -0.97 7.95
CA GLN A 180 28.93 -1.48 9.31
C GLN A 180 27.58 -2.18 9.47
N VAL A 181 26.66 -2.04 8.52
CA VAL A 181 25.42 -2.85 8.44
C VAL A 181 25.76 -4.34 8.39
N ILE A 182 26.81 -4.72 7.66
CA ILE A 182 27.28 -6.09 7.56
C ILE A 182 27.70 -6.63 8.95
N ASP A 183 28.41 -5.81 9.73
CA ASP A 183 28.85 -6.17 11.09
C ASP A 183 27.67 -6.30 12.05
N ILE A 184 26.67 -5.41 11.93
CA ILE A 184 25.44 -5.48 12.72
C ILE A 184 24.67 -6.76 12.41
N LEU A 185 24.50 -7.10 11.12
CA LEU A 185 23.84 -8.34 10.70
C LEU A 185 24.64 -9.58 11.11
N GLY A 186 25.97 -9.53 11.04
CA GLY A 186 26.83 -10.60 11.50
C GLY A 186 26.67 -10.93 13.00
N LEU A 187 26.38 -9.92 13.83
CA LEU A 187 26.12 -10.10 15.26
C LEU A 187 24.66 -10.43 15.57
N TRP A 188 23.72 -9.75 14.92
CA TRP A 188 22.29 -9.91 15.16
C TRP A 188 21.74 -11.16 14.48
N GLY A 189 22.26 -11.52 13.28
CA GLY A 189 21.70 -12.51 12.40
C GLY A 189 20.53 -11.98 11.58
N ASP A 190 20.03 -12.84 10.70
CA ASP A 190 18.79 -12.60 9.96
C ASP A 190 17.92 -13.85 9.93
N ALA A 191 16.75 -13.76 10.57
CA ALA A 191 15.81 -14.87 10.62
C ALA A 191 15.18 -15.17 9.24
N SER A 192 15.08 -14.18 8.33
CA SER A 192 14.51 -14.38 7.00
C SER A 192 15.43 -15.19 6.09
N ASP A 193 16.76 -15.09 6.30
CA ASP A 193 17.79 -15.78 5.54
C ASP A 193 18.44 -16.93 6.31
N ASN A 194 17.95 -17.20 7.52
CA ASN A 194 18.49 -18.18 8.45
C ASN A 194 19.97 -17.92 8.80
N ILE A 195 20.34 -16.65 8.90
CA ILE A 195 21.67 -16.24 9.34
C ILE A 195 21.66 -16.22 10.87
N PRO A 196 22.50 -17.04 11.53
CA PRO A 196 22.32 -17.33 12.95
C PRO A 196 22.69 -16.19 13.89
N GLY A 197 23.62 -15.30 13.53
CA GLY A 197 24.14 -14.25 14.42
C GLY A 197 24.79 -14.81 15.69
N VAL A 198 24.85 -14.00 16.74
CA VAL A 198 25.36 -14.40 18.06
C VAL A 198 24.19 -14.53 19.04
N PRO A 199 23.97 -15.68 19.68
CA PRO A 199 22.86 -15.88 20.62
C PRO A 199 22.81 -14.80 21.71
N GLY A 200 21.62 -14.20 21.89
CA GLY A 200 21.37 -13.15 22.86
C GLY A 200 21.83 -11.74 22.44
N ILE A 201 22.31 -11.57 21.21
CA ILE A 201 22.57 -10.26 20.60
C ILE A 201 21.45 -9.96 19.59
N GLY A 202 20.54 -9.08 19.96
CA GLY A 202 19.54 -8.53 19.04
C GLY A 202 19.99 -7.20 18.43
N GLU A 203 19.17 -6.64 17.53
CA GLU A 203 19.46 -5.42 16.77
C GLU A 203 20.07 -4.29 17.61
N LYS A 204 19.37 -3.86 18.67
CA LYS A 204 19.83 -2.75 19.53
C LYS A 204 21.19 -3.00 20.17
N THR A 205 21.48 -4.26 20.53
CA THR A 205 22.75 -4.64 21.14
C THR A 205 23.86 -4.69 20.09
N ALA A 206 23.57 -5.23 18.91
CA ALA A 206 24.50 -5.26 17.78
C ALA A 206 24.91 -3.84 17.34
N LYS A 207 23.96 -2.92 17.16
CA LYS A 207 24.24 -1.50 16.87
C LYS A 207 25.19 -0.87 17.90
N LYS A 208 24.92 -1.05 19.21
CA LYS A 208 25.79 -0.53 20.27
C LYS A 208 27.19 -1.12 20.24
N LEU A 209 27.32 -2.42 19.99
CA LEU A 209 28.62 -3.08 19.93
C LEU A 209 29.42 -2.62 18.71
N VAL A 210 28.79 -2.50 17.54
CA VAL A 210 29.45 -2.01 16.33
C VAL A 210 29.83 -0.53 16.47
N ALA A 211 28.97 0.30 17.03
CA ALA A 211 29.32 1.70 17.33
C ALA A 211 30.53 1.82 18.31
N GLN A 212 30.64 0.89 19.25
CA GLN A 212 31.73 0.93 20.25
C GLN A 212 33.05 0.30 19.74
N TYR A 213 32.98 -0.75 18.92
CA TYR A 213 34.16 -1.55 18.54
C TYR A 213 34.46 -1.49 17.04
N GLY A 214 33.62 -0.83 16.27
CA GLY A 214 33.78 -0.59 14.83
C GLY A 214 33.34 -1.75 13.93
N SER A 215 33.64 -2.99 14.32
CA SER A 215 33.34 -4.20 13.53
C SER A 215 33.21 -5.44 14.41
N VAL A 216 32.80 -6.58 13.82
CA VAL A 216 32.83 -7.90 14.46
C VAL A 216 34.25 -8.23 14.91
N GLU A 217 35.24 -8.00 14.07
CA GLU A 217 36.67 -8.27 14.40
C GLU A 217 37.14 -7.41 15.58
N GLY A 218 36.84 -6.09 15.53
CA GLY A 218 37.16 -5.18 16.65
C GLY A 218 36.48 -5.57 17.95
N LEU A 219 35.26 -6.09 17.92
CA LEU A 219 34.59 -6.64 19.09
C LEU A 219 35.31 -7.89 19.62
N LEU A 220 35.67 -8.82 18.72
CA LEU A 220 36.35 -10.07 19.10
C LEU A 220 37.73 -9.85 19.68
N GLU A 221 38.46 -8.83 19.24
CA GLU A 221 39.75 -8.41 19.81
C GLU A 221 39.63 -7.76 21.18
N ASN A 222 38.44 -7.30 21.57
CA ASN A 222 38.20 -6.58 22.82
C ASN A 222 37.22 -7.31 23.78
N THR A 223 37.12 -8.62 23.68
CA THR A 223 36.16 -9.42 24.48
C THR A 223 36.38 -9.29 25.98
N GLU A 224 37.60 -8.96 26.46
CA GLU A 224 37.90 -8.72 27.87
C GLU A 224 37.15 -7.51 28.45
N LYS A 225 36.70 -6.57 27.62
CA LYS A 225 35.89 -5.41 28.03
C LYS A 225 34.43 -5.77 28.24
N LEU A 226 33.98 -6.91 27.72
CA LEU A 226 32.63 -7.41 27.89
C LEU A 226 32.45 -8.09 29.25
N LYS A 227 31.19 -8.22 29.71
CA LYS A 227 30.84 -8.79 31.01
C LYS A 227 29.74 -9.85 30.88
N GLY A 228 29.75 -10.79 31.83
CA GLY A 228 28.67 -11.77 32.00
C GLY A 228 28.41 -12.62 30.75
N LYS A 229 27.16 -12.97 30.55
CA LYS A 229 26.72 -13.85 29.47
C LYS A 229 27.01 -13.30 28.04
N GLN A 230 27.04 -11.98 27.89
CA GLN A 230 27.42 -11.37 26.64
C GLN A 230 28.85 -11.69 26.23
N LYS A 231 29.80 -11.60 27.19
CA LYS A 231 31.21 -11.99 26.98
C LYS A 231 31.30 -13.45 26.56
N GLU A 232 30.67 -14.33 27.34
CA GLU A 232 30.66 -15.78 27.07
C GLU A 232 30.12 -16.10 25.68
N ASN A 233 28.97 -15.50 25.29
CA ASN A 233 28.36 -15.73 24.00
C ASN A 233 29.25 -15.23 22.87
N VAL A 234 29.81 -14.02 22.95
CA VAL A 234 30.69 -13.47 21.90
C VAL A 234 31.93 -14.33 21.71
N ILE A 235 32.53 -14.86 22.79
CA ILE A 235 33.69 -15.76 22.71
C ILE A 235 33.28 -17.11 22.12
N ASN A 236 32.22 -17.72 22.64
CA ASN A 236 31.82 -19.09 22.25
C ASN A 236 31.28 -19.17 20.82
N PHE A 237 30.71 -18.09 20.32
CA PHE A 237 30.09 -18.00 18.98
C PHE A 237 30.87 -17.07 18.03
N SER A 238 32.18 -16.88 18.29
CA SER A 238 33.03 -16.01 17.45
C SER A 238 33.09 -16.43 15.99
N ASP A 239 33.20 -17.74 15.71
CA ASP A 239 33.23 -18.26 14.35
C ASP A 239 31.87 -18.13 13.67
N GLN A 240 30.79 -18.31 14.43
CA GLN A 240 29.44 -18.10 13.95
C GLN A 240 29.17 -16.62 13.61
N ALA A 241 29.72 -15.67 14.37
CA ALA A 241 29.64 -14.24 14.05
C ALA A 241 30.36 -13.91 12.74
N ARG A 242 31.53 -14.49 12.51
CA ARG A 242 32.27 -14.33 11.24
C ARG A 242 31.50 -14.94 10.06
N LEU A 243 31.00 -16.16 10.22
CA LEU A 243 30.17 -16.83 9.22
C LEU A 243 28.93 -15.99 8.90
N SER A 244 28.23 -15.49 9.92
CA SER A 244 27.05 -14.65 9.75
C SER A 244 27.35 -13.33 9.02
N LYS A 245 28.51 -12.72 9.32
CA LYS A 245 29.00 -11.54 8.61
C LYS A 245 29.28 -11.86 7.14
N GLU A 246 29.91 -12.99 6.84
CA GLU A 246 30.18 -13.42 5.47
C GLU A 246 28.88 -13.69 4.70
N LEU A 247 27.92 -14.38 5.29
CA LEU A 247 26.60 -14.65 4.70
C LEU A 247 25.79 -13.39 4.42
N ALA A 248 25.85 -12.38 5.31
CA ALA A 248 25.15 -11.12 5.17
C ALA A 248 25.83 -10.16 4.18
N THR A 249 27.06 -10.45 3.76
CA THR A 249 27.81 -9.58 2.83
C THR A 249 27.31 -9.76 1.40
N ILE A 250 26.87 -8.68 0.79
CA ILE A 250 26.48 -8.65 -0.63
C ILE A 250 27.77 -8.61 -1.48
N ILE A 251 27.85 -9.52 -2.44
CA ILE A 251 28.98 -9.62 -3.39
C ILE A 251 28.86 -8.51 -4.42
N THR A 252 29.92 -7.76 -4.63
CA THR A 252 29.89 -6.59 -5.53
C THR A 252 30.84 -6.70 -6.73
N ASP A 253 31.31 -7.91 -7.05
CA ASP A 253 32.22 -8.20 -8.18
C ASP A 253 31.69 -9.31 -9.10
N VAL A 254 30.37 -9.43 -9.19
CA VAL A 254 29.67 -10.35 -10.09
C VAL A 254 30.06 -10.05 -11.55
N PRO A 255 30.28 -11.07 -12.41
CA PRO A 255 30.66 -10.87 -13.79
C PRO A 255 29.49 -10.41 -14.69
N VAL A 256 28.87 -9.30 -14.33
CA VAL A 256 27.83 -8.62 -15.13
C VAL A 256 28.48 -8.11 -16.42
N LYS A 257 27.95 -8.53 -17.57
CA LYS A 257 28.48 -8.17 -18.90
C LYS A 257 27.92 -6.87 -19.42
N GLU A 258 26.75 -6.51 -19.02
CA GLU A 258 26.01 -5.33 -19.44
C GLU A 258 26.76 -4.06 -19.01
N THR A 259 26.73 -3.08 -19.89
CA THR A 259 27.25 -1.73 -19.68
C THR A 259 26.11 -0.76 -19.33
N PHE A 260 26.44 0.46 -18.91
CA PHE A 260 25.39 1.47 -18.63
C PHE A 260 24.60 1.83 -19.89
N ASP A 261 25.19 1.75 -21.10
CA ASP A 261 24.47 2.00 -22.34
C ASP A 261 23.33 0.98 -22.57
N ASP A 262 23.49 -0.26 -22.08
CA ASP A 262 22.47 -1.30 -22.19
C ASP A 262 21.28 -1.04 -21.26
N PHE A 263 21.43 -0.17 -20.27
CA PHE A 263 20.38 0.19 -19.30
C PHE A 263 19.57 1.42 -19.71
N LYS A 264 19.92 2.10 -20.80
CA LYS A 264 19.19 3.28 -21.27
C LYS A 264 17.73 2.97 -21.46
N LEU A 265 16.88 3.81 -20.88
CA LEU A 265 15.44 3.69 -21.06
C LEU A 265 15.06 4.10 -22.48
N GLU A 266 14.42 3.19 -23.20
CA GLU A 266 13.93 3.39 -24.56
C GLU A 266 12.40 3.46 -24.59
N GLU A 267 11.85 3.96 -25.71
CA GLU A 267 10.41 3.89 -25.96
C GLU A 267 9.92 2.43 -25.94
N PRO A 268 8.88 2.12 -25.15
CA PRO A 268 8.37 0.76 -25.00
C PRO A 268 7.68 0.24 -26.28
N ASP A 269 7.62 -1.07 -26.42
CA ASP A 269 6.75 -1.71 -27.43
C ASP A 269 5.28 -1.64 -27.01
N GLY A 270 4.63 -0.52 -27.33
CA GLY A 270 3.24 -0.26 -26.97
C GLY A 270 2.26 -1.29 -27.52
N LYS A 271 2.55 -1.94 -28.68
CA LYS A 271 1.67 -2.99 -29.22
C LYS A 271 1.70 -4.25 -28.36
N THR A 272 2.91 -4.67 -27.96
CA THR A 272 3.08 -5.83 -27.09
C THR A 272 2.48 -5.55 -25.69
N LEU A 273 2.73 -4.37 -25.10
CA LEU A 273 2.15 -3.99 -23.81
C LEU A 273 0.64 -3.99 -23.86
N LYS A 274 0.03 -3.41 -24.89
CA LYS A 274 -1.44 -3.38 -25.03
C LYS A 274 -2.01 -4.80 -25.06
N ARG A 275 -1.42 -5.71 -25.84
CA ARG A 275 -1.84 -7.12 -25.91
C ARG A 275 -1.68 -7.84 -24.57
N LEU A 276 -0.58 -7.62 -23.86
CA LEU A 276 -0.34 -8.20 -22.52
C LEU A 276 -1.40 -7.71 -21.53
N PHE A 277 -1.65 -6.39 -21.49
CA PHE A 277 -2.64 -5.80 -20.59
C PHE A 277 -4.07 -6.24 -20.92
N GLU A 278 -4.40 -6.41 -22.20
CA GLU A 278 -5.68 -7.01 -22.63
C GLU A 278 -5.80 -8.46 -22.14
N THR A 279 -4.74 -9.27 -22.25
CA THR A 279 -4.74 -10.66 -21.77
C THR A 279 -4.93 -10.77 -20.26
N TRP A 280 -4.36 -9.85 -19.48
CA TRP A 280 -4.49 -9.82 -18.02
C TRP A 280 -5.66 -8.95 -17.55
N GLU A 281 -6.37 -8.29 -18.46
CA GLU A 281 -7.51 -7.41 -18.20
C GLU A 281 -7.16 -6.18 -17.34
N PHE A 282 -5.96 -5.63 -17.51
CA PHE A 282 -5.46 -4.45 -16.80
C PHE A 282 -6.01 -3.14 -17.39
N ARG A 283 -7.28 -2.85 -17.14
CA ARG A 283 -7.96 -1.66 -17.69
C ARG A 283 -7.31 -0.36 -17.26
N THR A 284 -7.03 -0.22 -15.97
CA THR A 284 -6.44 1.00 -15.39
C THR A 284 -5.03 1.24 -15.93
N LEU A 285 -4.16 0.22 -15.97
CA LEU A 285 -2.81 0.38 -16.51
C LEU A 285 -2.84 0.65 -18.02
N THR A 286 -3.80 0.06 -18.76
CA THR A 286 -4.00 0.36 -20.18
C THR A 286 -4.35 1.83 -20.38
N LYS A 287 -5.30 2.34 -19.61
CA LYS A 287 -5.71 3.75 -19.65
C LYS A 287 -4.56 4.68 -19.26
N ARG A 288 -3.83 4.35 -18.20
CA ARG A 288 -2.68 5.12 -17.70
C ARG A 288 -1.57 5.24 -18.76
N LEU A 289 -1.24 4.17 -19.48
CA LEU A 289 -0.14 4.15 -20.44
C LEU A 289 -0.54 4.63 -21.84
N PHE A 290 -1.76 4.35 -22.30
CA PHE A 290 -2.19 4.58 -23.68
C PHE A 290 -3.27 5.64 -23.82
N GLY A 291 -3.82 6.16 -22.72
CA GLY A 291 -5.01 7.01 -22.73
C GLY A 291 -6.26 6.24 -23.17
N ASP A 292 -7.38 6.93 -23.27
CA ASP A 292 -8.64 6.34 -23.78
C ASP A 292 -8.58 6.14 -25.30
N THR A 293 -8.16 4.97 -25.75
CA THR A 293 -8.13 4.62 -27.18
C THR A 293 -9.52 4.28 -27.76
N THR A 294 -10.57 4.23 -26.94
CA THR A 294 -11.92 3.76 -27.34
C THR A 294 -13.02 4.80 -27.32
N ALA A 295 -12.74 6.06 -26.98
CA ALA A 295 -13.79 7.07 -26.93
C ALA A 295 -13.34 8.44 -27.42
N LYS A 296 -13.83 8.82 -28.61
CA LYS A 296 -13.76 10.22 -29.09
C LYS A 296 -14.63 11.19 -28.28
N ASN A 297 -15.28 10.77 -27.19
CA ASN A 297 -16.18 11.60 -26.38
C ASN A 297 -16.39 11.03 -24.97
N GLN A 298 -15.31 10.87 -24.13
CA GLN A 298 -15.53 10.63 -22.70
C GLN A 298 -14.56 11.46 -21.86
N PRO A 299 -15.01 12.03 -20.75
CA PRO A 299 -14.15 12.80 -19.86
C PRO A 299 -13.09 11.87 -19.22
N THR A 300 -11.85 12.26 -19.37
CA THR A 300 -10.71 11.62 -18.72
C THR A 300 -10.84 11.72 -17.21
N ILE A 301 -10.84 10.58 -16.51
CA ILE A 301 -10.64 10.54 -15.06
C ILE A 301 -9.16 10.20 -14.84
N ASP A 302 -8.34 11.19 -14.91
CA ASP A 302 -7.06 11.29 -14.24
C ASP A 302 -6.94 12.72 -13.69
N PRO A 303 -7.38 12.98 -12.47
CA PRO A 303 -6.76 14.04 -11.73
C PRO A 303 -5.59 13.46 -10.93
N VAL A 304 -4.37 13.66 -11.41
CA VAL A 304 -3.27 13.87 -10.49
C VAL A 304 -3.61 15.19 -9.79
N PHE A 305 -4.27 15.09 -8.65
CA PHE A 305 -4.53 16.27 -7.83
C PHE A 305 -3.17 16.67 -7.24
N GLU A 306 -2.70 17.87 -7.53
CA GLU A 306 -1.46 18.43 -6.95
C GLU A 306 -1.51 18.46 -5.42
N SER A 307 -2.71 18.50 -4.84
CA SER A 307 -3.02 18.30 -3.43
C SER A 307 -4.45 17.82 -3.26
N LEU A 308 -4.69 16.92 -2.31
CA LEU A 308 -6.04 16.51 -1.94
C LEU A 308 -6.71 17.65 -1.17
N LYS A 309 -7.97 17.93 -1.49
CA LYS A 309 -8.81 18.82 -0.70
C LYS A 309 -9.32 18.11 0.53
N THR A 310 -9.56 18.86 1.60
CA THR A 310 -10.19 18.39 2.82
C THR A 310 -11.55 19.10 3.02
N LEU A 311 -12.27 18.74 4.06
CA LEU A 311 -13.56 19.38 4.37
C LEU A 311 -13.42 20.89 4.62
N GLU A 312 -12.25 21.36 5.05
CA GLU A 312 -11.98 22.78 5.28
C GLU A 312 -11.82 23.57 3.96
N ASP A 313 -11.45 22.88 2.88
CA ASP A 313 -11.18 23.49 1.57
C ASP A 313 -12.44 23.64 0.71
N ILE A 314 -13.57 23.02 1.11
CA ILE A 314 -14.80 23.03 0.32
C ILE A 314 -15.98 23.62 1.11
N PRO A 315 -16.84 24.44 0.46
CA PRO A 315 -18.08 24.88 1.09
C PRO A 315 -19.00 23.69 1.32
N HIS A 316 -19.47 23.50 2.53
CA HIS A 316 -20.38 22.44 2.91
C HIS A 316 -21.43 22.94 3.91
N ASN A 317 -22.57 22.24 3.98
CA ASN A 317 -23.67 22.57 4.89
C ASN A 317 -24.19 21.26 5.51
N TYR A 318 -23.60 20.87 6.64
CA TYR A 318 -23.95 19.64 7.34
C TYR A 318 -24.81 19.95 8.56
N HIS A 319 -25.95 19.27 8.68
CA HIS A 319 -26.97 19.54 9.65
C HIS A 319 -27.13 18.40 10.65
N LEU A 320 -26.97 18.72 11.93
CA LEU A 320 -27.38 17.83 13.01
C LEU A 320 -28.89 18.02 13.28
N ILE A 321 -29.69 16.97 13.08
CA ILE A 321 -31.15 16.99 13.31
C ILE A 321 -31.44 16.88 14.80
N GLN A 322 -31.90 17.97 15.42
CA GLN A 322 -32.17 18.07 16.85
C GLN A 322 -33.64 18.41 17.17
N SER A 323 -34.47 18.65 16.17
CA SER A 323 -35.87 19.01 16.39
C SER A 323 -36.79 18.18 15.51
N GLU A 324 -38.03 17.98 16.01
CA GLU A 324 -39.06 17.24 15.31
C GLU A 324 -39.45 17.90 13.95
N ASN A 325 -39.49 19.23 13.92
CA ASN A 325 -39.78 19.96 12.69
C ASN A 325 -38.69 19.76 11.63
N ALA A 326 -37.40 19.70 12.02
CA ALA A 326 -36.30 19.44 11.11
C ALA A 326 -36.37 18.01 10.59
N LEU A 327 -36.68 17.03 11.42
CA LEU A 327 -36.89 15.64 11.04
C LEU A 327 -38.06 15.50 10.03
N ASP A 328 -39.20 16.10 10.33
CA ASP A 328 -40.37 16.03 9.43
C ASP A 328 -40.09 16.69 8.08
N SER A 329 -39.32 17.79 8.06
CA SER A 329 -38.87 18.40 6.82
C SER A 329 -37.94 17.45 6.03
N LEU A 330 -36.94 16.86 6.69
CA LEU A 330 -36.03 15.91 6.05
C LEU A 330 -36.78 14.70 5.49
N ILE A 331 -37.71 14.11 6.22
CA ILE A 331 -38.54 12.99 5.76
C ILE A 331 -39.32 13.36 4.51
N LYS A 332 -39.92 14.55 4.49
CA LYS A 332 -40.64 15.05 3.31
C LYS A 332 -39.73 15.18 2.10
N ASP A 333 -38.52 15.71 2.29
CA ASP A 333 -37.55 15.89 1.21
C ASP A 333 -37.04 14.53 0.69
N LEU A 334 -36.76 13.56 1.60
CA LEU A 334 -36.38 12.19 1.25
C LEU A 334 -37.45 11.45 0.45
N LEU A 335 -38.72 11.64 0.81
CA LEU A 335 -39.86 11.03 0.07
C LEU A 335 -40.12 11.68 -1.27
N ALA A 336 -39.73 12.95 -1.44
CA ALA A 336 -39.92 13.69 -2.69
C ALA A 336 -38.74 13.52 -3.65
N ALA A 337 -37.61 12.98 -3.21
CA ALA A 337 -36.40 12.81 -4.00
C ALA A 337 -36.49 11.59 -4.95
N ASP A 338 -35.81 11.67 -6.09
CA ASP A 338 -35.62 10.52 -6.99
C ASP A 338 -34.57 9.53 -6.43
N ALA A 339 -33.62 10.04 -5.65
CA ALA A 339 -32.55 9.27 -5.03
C ALA A 339 -32.03 9.99 -3.78
N PHE A 340 -31.54 9.23 -2.81
CA PHE A 340 -30.79 9.75 -1.67
C PHE A 340 -29.70 8.76 -1.24
N CYS A 341 -28.60 9.31 -0.70
CA CYS A 341 -27.59 8.52 -0.01
C CYS A 341 -27.98 8.38 1.47
N PHE A 342 -27.71 7.22 2.05
CA PHE A 342 -27.73 7.02 3.50
C PHE A 342 -26.55 6.18 3.96
N ASP A 343 -26.14 6.42 5.20
CA ASP A 343 -25.08 5.72 5.90
C ASP A 343 -25.46 5.55 7.37
N VAL A 344 -25.14 4.42 8.01
CA VAL A 344 -25.50 4.13 9.40
C VAL A 344 -24.27 4.10 10.29
N GLU A 345 -24.33 4.84 11.39
CA GLU A 345 -23.30 4.83 12.41
C GLU A 345 -23.65 3.88 13.54
N THR A 346 -22.68 3.04 13.91
CA THR A 346 -22.83 2.02 14.95
C THR A 346 -21.67 2.04 15.93
N ASN A 347 -21.87 1.51 17.13
CA ASN A 347 -20.81 1.44 18.13
C ASN A 347 -19.77 0.31 17.87
N SER A 348 -20.03 -0.58 16.92
CA SER A 348 -19.10 -1.66 16.55
C SER A 348 -19.43 -2.20 15.15
N LEU A 349 -18.49 -2.96 14.58
CA LEU A 349 -18.67 -3.60 13.27
C LEU A 349 -19.45 -4.92 13.32
N ASP A 350 -19.81 -5.41 14.51
CA ASP A 350 -20.64 -6.62 14.66
C ASP A 350 -22.11 -6.30 14.43
N ARG A 351 -22.60 -6.58 13.22
CA ARG A 351 -23.98 -6.32 12.78
C ARG A 351 -25.08 -7.02 13.59
N PHE A 352 -24.75 -7.98 14.46
CA PHE A 352 -25.74 -8.69 15.30
C PHE A 352 -25.88 -8.09 16.68
N THR A 353 -24.85 -7.46 17.21
CA THR A 353 -24.81 -6.93 18.58
C THR A 353 -24.61 -5.43 18.65
N SER A 354 -24.28 -4.78 17.54
CA SER A 354 -24.05 -3.33 17.48
C SER A 354 -25.32 -2.52 17.77
N LYS A 355 -25.11 -1.38 18.39
CA LYS A 355 -26.16 -0.37 18.62
C LYS A 355 -26.10 0.65 17.50
N LEU A 356 -27.26 0.98 16.94
CA LEU A 356 -27.40 2.08 16.00
C LEU A 356 -27.27 3.41 16.73
N LEU A 357 -26.29 4.24 16.34
CA LEU A 357 -26.01 5.55 16.94
C LEU A 357 -26.69 6.68 16.19
N GLY A 358 -26.74 6.58 14.86
CA GLY A 358 -27.35 7.58 14.00
C GLY A 358 -27.44 7.11 12.55
N ILE A 359 -28.10 7.92 11.74
CA ILE A 359 -28.22 7.73 10.29
C ILE A 359 -27.89 9.06 9.62
N ALA A 360 -26.94 9.04 8.70
CA ALA A 360 -26.66 10.16 7.84
C ALA A 360 -27.46 10.06 6.54
N PHE A 361 -27.87 11.20 6.00
CA PHE A 361 -28.56 11.32 4.73
C PHE A 361 -27.97 12.42 3.86
N CYS A 362 -27.85 12.18 2.57
CA CYS A 362 -27.44 13.19 1.59
C CYS A 362 -28.31 13.11 0.34
N LEU A 363 -28.93 14.25 -0.01
CA LEU A 363 -29.76 14.39 -1.22
C LEU A 363 -29.05 15.20 -2.29
N LYS A 364 -28.11 16.04 -1.90
CA LYS A 364 -27.40 16.95 -2.79
C LYS A 364 -25.95 17.11 -2.32
N SER A 365 -25.02 17.06 -3.22
CA SER A 365 -23.60 17.24 -2.91
C SER A 365 -23.35 18.50 -2.07
N CYS A 366 -22.49 18.38 -1.07
CA CYS A 366 -22.14 19.39 -0.08
C CYS A 366 -23.28 19.79 0.87
N GLU A 367 -24.37 19.02 0.95
CA GLU A 367 -25.49 19.24 1.86
C GLU A 367 -25.97 17.90 2.44
N ALA A 368 -25.67 17.64 3.69
CA ALA A 368 -25.99 16.38 4.34
C ALA A 368 -26.56 16.57 5.75
N PHE A 369 -27.24 15.54 6.25
CA PHE A 369 -28.01 15.56 7.48
C PHE A 369 -27.62 14.36 8.33
N TYR A 370 -27.37 14.57 9.61
CA TYR A 370 -27.19 13.48 10.57
C TYR A 370 -28.35 13.43 11.57
N LEU A 371 -29.01 12.29 11.66
CA LEU A 371 -30.09 12.00 12.59
C LEU A 371 -29.59 11.11 13.72
N PRO A 372 -29.34 11.64 14.94
CA PRO A 372 -28.93 10.81 16.06
C PRO A 372 -30.10 9.96 16.57
N ILE A 373 -29.82 8.77 17.04
CA ILE A 373 -30.83 7.86 17.59
C ILE A 373 -31.04 8.18 19.07
N THR A 374 -32.16 8.84 19.38
CA THR A 374 -32.56 9.19 20.74
C THR A 374 -33.72 8.32 21.26
N ASP A 375 -34.73 8.06 20.42
CA ASP A 375 -35.86 7.18 20.67
C ASP A 375 -36.13 6.36 19.41
N TRP A 376 -35.51 5.18 19.33
CA TRP A 376 -35.59 4.36 18.14
C TRP A 376 -37.01 3.91 17.77
N PRO A 377 -37.89 3.45 18.71
CA PRO A 377 -39.26 3.09 18.37
C PRO A 377 -40.03 4.20 17.64
N ALA A 378 -39.97 5.43 18.14
CA ALA A 378 -40.64 6.57 17.51
C ALA A 378 -40.00 6.98 16.17
N LEU A 379 -38.67 7.02 16.10
CA LEU A 379 -37.93 7.33 14.87
C LEU A 379 -38.17 6.27 13.80
N ARG A 380 -38.21 5.01 14.17
CA ARG A 380 -38.48 3.90 13.26
C ARG A 380 -39.82 4.06 12.54
N GLU A 381 -40.89 4.37 13.27
CA GLU A 381 -42.20 4.56 12.64
C GLU A 381 -42.21 5.70 11.62
N LYS A 382 -41.51 6.80 11.92
CA LYS A 382 -41.37 7.93 10.99
C LYS A 382 -40.51 7.60 9.78
N LEU A 383 -39.46 6.78 9.94
CA LEU A 383 -38.52 6.44 8.87
C LEU A 383 -38.98 5.27 7.99
N LEU A 384 -39.88 4.41 8.45
CA LEU A 384 -40.41 3.29 7.67
C LEU A 384 -40.88 3.71 6.26
N PRO A 385 -41.69 4.76 6.06
CA PRO A 385 -42.13 5.16 4.73
C PRO A 385 -40.98 5.56 3.80
N VAL A 386 -39.89 6.12 4.34
CA VAL A 386 -38.70 6.51 3.58
C VAL A 386 -37.96 5.28 3.06
N PHE A 387 -37.70 4.32 3.96
CA PHE A 387 -36.94 3.13 3.62
C PHE A 387 -37.75 2.08 2.82
N GLU A 388 -39.06 2.10 2.92
CA GLU A 388 -39.97 1.26 2.13
C GLU A 388 -40.38 1.91 0.78
N SER A 389 -39.99 3.16 0.52
CA SER A 389 -40.28 3.86 -0.73
C SER A 389 -39.57 3.22 -1.92
N SER A 390 -40.05 3.51 -3.14
CA SER A 390 -39.38 3.13 -4.40
C SER A 390 -38.25 4.08 -4.82
N THR A 391 -37.89 5.04 -3.97
CA THR A 391 -36.76 5.96 -4.18
C THR A 391 -35.46 5.18 -4.24
N LEU A 392 -34.52 5.55 -5.11
CA LEU A 392 -33.19 4.94 -5.18
C LEU A 392 -32.39 5.23 -3.89
N LYS A 393 -31.94 4.18 -3.20
CA LYS A 393 -31.07 4.28 -2.03
C LYS A 393 -29.63 4.05 -2.47
N ILE A 394 -28.78 5.01 -2.16
CA ILE A 394 -27.34 5.00 -2.49
C ILE A 394 -26.57 4.81 -1.20
N GLY A 395 -25.50 4.01 -1.24
CA GLY A 395 -24.57 3.87 -0.12
C GLY A 395 -23.25 3.29 -0.56
N HIS A 396 -22.33 3.13 0.40
CA HIS A 396 -21.03 2.51 0.19
C HIS A 396 -20.92 1.25 1.04
N ASN A 397 -20.78 0.06 0.43
CA ASN A 397 -20.87 -1.23 1.11
C ASN A 397 -22.24 -1.44 1.80
N LEU A 398 -23.31 -1.08 1.10
CA LEU A 398 -24.71 -1.12 1.56
C LEU A 398 -25.13 -2.40 2.28
N LYS A 399 -24.45 -3.51 2.04
CA LYS A 399 -24.69 -4.78 2.70
C LYS A 399 -24.62 -4.66 4.23
N PHE A 400 -23.73 -3.81 4.75
CA PHE A 400 -23.61 -3.55 6.18
C PHE A 400 -24.83 -2.77 6.69
N ASP A 401 -25.15 -1.65 6.05
CA ASP A 401 -26.26 -0.75 6.44
C ASP A 401 -27.59 -1.46 6.40
N LEU A 402 -27.85 -2.21 5.33
CA LEU A 402 -29.07 -3.00 5.18
C LEU A 402 -29.22 -4.05 6.29
N ALA A 403 -28.11 -4.70 6.70
CA ALA A 403 -28.13 -5.68 7.77
C ALA A 403 -28.39 -5.01 9.15
N ILE A 404 -27.80 -3.85 9.41
CA ILE A 404 -28.06 -3.06 10.63
C ILE A 404 -29.51 -2.60 10.68
N MET A 405 -30.03 -2.02 9.60
CA MET A 405 -31.42 -1.56 9.54
C MET A 405 -32.40 -2.71 9.76
N LEU A 406 -32.14 -3.89 9.13
CA LEU A 406 -32.95 -5.08 9.33
C LEU A 406 -32.91 -5.57 10.78
N SER A 407 -31.76 -5.61 11.44
CA SER A 407 -31.62 -6.00 12.84
C SER A 407 -32.35 -5.06 13.81
N HIS A 408 -32.54 -3.80 13.39
CA HIS A 408 -33.29 -2.77 14.13
C HIS A 408 -34.75 -2.65 13.66
N GLY A 409 -35.26 -3.59 12.86
CA GLY A 409 -36.66 -3.73 12.49
C GLY A 409 -37.12 -2.84 11.32
N ILE A 410 -36.21 -2.38 10.48
CA ILE A 410 -36.52 -1.75 9.18
C ILE A 410 -35.99 -2.63 8.06
N GLN A 411 -36.86 -3.18 7.26
CA GLN A 411 -36.50 -3.79 5.97
C GLN A 411 -36.43 -2.70 4.93
N VAL A 412 -35.22 -2.34 4.52
CA VAL A 412 -35.04 -1.35 3.44
C VAL A 412 -35.45 -1.97 2.12
N ILE A 413 -36.36 -1.31 1.39
CA ILE A 413 -36.86 -1.75 0.09
C ILE A 413 -36.32 -0.76 -0.95
N GLY A 414 -35.93 -1.24 -2.12
CA GLY A 414 -35.43 -0.28 -3.01
C GLY A 414 -35.38 -0.66 -4.42
N PRO A 415 -34.97 0.24 -5.32
CA PRO A 415 -33.69 0.07 -6.02
C PRO A 415 -32.53 0.57 -5.13
N PHE A 416 -31.40 -0.13 -5.26
CA PHE A 416 -30.16 0.16 -4.55
C PHE A 416 -29.04 0.51 -5.52
N PHE A 417 -28.11 1.36 -5.06
CA PHE A 417 -26.84 1.60 -5.74
C PHE A 417 -25.72 1.58 -4.71
N ASP A 418 -24.81 0.62 -4.83
CA ASP A 418 -23.64 0.48 -3.97
C ASP A 418 -22.41 0.99 -4.72
N THR A 419 -21.78 2.06 -4.23
CA THR A 419 -20.61 2.69 -4.85
C THR A 419 -19.35 1.79 -4.79
N MET A 420 -19.23 0.91 -3.78
CA MET A 420 -18.15 -0.07 -3.71
C MET A 420 -18.31 -1.12 -4.82
N LEU A 421 -19.50 -1.70 -5.00
CA LEU A 421 -19.78 -2.65 -6.07
C LEU A 421 -19.67 -1.97 -7.44
N ALA A 422 -20.14 -0.75 -7.58
CA ALA A 422 -20.02 0.05 -8.79
C ALA A 422 -18.57 0.20 -9.24
N HIS A 423 -17.68 0.59 -8.33
CA HIS A 423 -16.27 0.75 -8.65
C HIS A 423 -15.58 -0.61 -8.92
N THR A 424 -16.01 -1.68 -8.26
CA THR A 424 -15.50 -3.04 -8.56
C THR A 424 -15.76 -3.44 -10.02
N LEU A 425 -16.88 -2.99 -10.63
CA LEU A 425 -17.18 -3.23 -12.04
C LEU A 425 -16.40 -2.32 -12.99
N VAL A 426 -16.01 -1.13 -12.53
CA VAL A 426 -15.25 -0.14 -13.33
C VAL A 426 -13.76 -0.46 -13.33
N ALA A 427 -13.20 -0.73 -12.15
CA ALA A 427 -11.76 -0.91 -11.95
C ALA A 427 -11.49 -2.02 -10.90
N PRO A 428 -11.71 -3.30 -11.28
CA PRO A 428 -11.65 -4.44 -10.35
C PRO A 428 -10.27 -4.62 -9.68
N GLU A 429 -9.22 -4.07 -10.28
CA GLU A 429 -7.84 -4.14 -9.81
C GLU A 429 -7.49 -3.06 -8.77
N GLN A 430 -8.38 -2.11 -8.47
CA GLN A 430 -8.14 -1.03 -7.52
C GLN A 430 -8.73 -1.33 -6.13
N LYS A 431 -8.36 -0.51 -5.14
CA LYS A 431 -9.03 -0.51 -3.84
C LYS A 431 -10.40 0.16 -3.95
N HIS A 432 -11.38 -0.41 -3.24
CA HIS A 432 -12.76 0.03 -3.30
C HIS A 432 -13.24 0.67 -2.00
N SER A 433 -12.35 0.96 -1.04
CA SER A 433 -12.73 1.71 0.17
C SER A 433 -13.10 3.15 -0.17
N MET A 434 -14.02 3.73 0.58
CA MET A 434 -14.51 5.09 0.36
C MET A 434 -13.37 6.12 0.35
N ASP A 435 -12.42 6.03 1.29
CA ASP A 435 -11.23 6.89 1.32
C ASP A 435 -10.46 6.82 -0.01
N SER A 436 -10.13 5.59 -0.46
CA SER A 436 -9.39 5.41 -1.71
C SER A 436 -10.16 5.94 -2.93
N LEU A 437 -11.48 5.76 -2.96
CA LEU A 437 -12.33 6.27 -4.05
C LEU A 437 -12.40 7.79 -4.02
N SER A 438 -12.56 8.37 -2.84
CA SER A 438 -12.61 9.81 -2.66
C SER A 438 -11.29 10.47 -3.09
N GLU A 439 -10.16 9.95 -2.61
CA GLU A 439 -8.84 10.46 -2.96
C GLU A 439 -8.58 10.36 -4.48
N ASN A 440 -8.91 9.22 -5.10
CA ASN A 440 -8.59 8.96 -6.51
C ASN A 440 -9.61 9.57 -7.49
N LEU A 441 -10.90 9.60 -7.17
CA LEU A 441 -11.94 10.01 -8.11
C LEU A 441 -12.43 11.45 -7.88
N LEU A 442 -12.34 11.93 -6.63
CA LEU A 442 -12.84 13.26 -6.26
C LEU A 442 -11.71 14.23 -5.92
N GLY A 443 -10.46 13.75 -5.69
CA GLY A 443 -9.34 14.56 -5.22
C GLY A 443 -9.57 15.10 -3.80
N TYR A 444 -10.25 14.31 -3.00
CA TYR A 444 -10.72 14.70 -1.68
C TYR A 444 -10.31 13.67 -0.64
N SER A 445 -9.69 14.12 0.45
CA SER A 445 -9.31 13.28 1.59
C SER A 445 -10.36 13.43 2.69
N PRO A 446 -11.23 12.43 2.92
CA PRO A 446 -12.27 12.50 3.96
C PRO A 446 -11.66 12.36 5.34
N ILE A 447 -12.43 12.78 6.35
CA ILE A 447 -12.08 12.62 7.77
C ILE A 447 -11.95 11.12 8.08
N LYS A 448 -10.83 10.71 8.67
CA LYS A 448 -10.62 9.31 9.08
C LYS A 448 -11.07 9.12 10.53
N LEU A 449 -11.93 8.13 10.77
CA LEU A 449 -12.43 7.83 12.12
C LEU A 449 -11.29 7.69 13.16
N VAL A 450 -10.17 7.10 12.77
CA VAL A 450 -8.97 6.95 13.63
C VAL A 450 -8.41 8.29 14.10
N ASP A 451 -8.42 9.29 13.23
CA ASP A 451 -7.84 10.61 13.53
C ASP A 451 -8.70 11.37 14.54
N LEU A 452 -10.03 11.12 14.57
CA LEU A 452 -10.95 11.69 15.55
C LEU A 452 -10.68 11.22 17.00
N PHE A 453 -10.08 10.04 17.15
CA PHE A 453 -9.69 9.51 18.46
C PHE A 453 -8.27 9.91 18.87
N SER A 454 -7.47 10.44 17.94
CA SER A 454 -6.08 10.83 18.22
C SER A 454 -5.95 12.22 18.84
N GLY A 455 -6.96 13.08 18.69
CA GLY A 455 -7.03 14.47 19.20
C GLY A 455 -6.00 15.40 18.55
N GLU A 456 -6.33 16.69 18.42
CA GLU A 456 -5.35 17.76 18.17
C GLU A 456 -4.45 17.92 19.42
N ARG A 457 -3.30 17.26 19.45
CA ARG A 457 -2.28 17.44 20.50
C ARG A 457 -0.91 17.45 19.88
N ASP A 458 -0.05 18.34 20.44
CA ASP A 458 1.35 18.52 20.07
C ASP A 458 2.14 17.20 19.98
N GLU A 459 3.20 17.18 19.20
CA GLU A 459 4.09 16.06 18.81
C GLU A 459 4.62 15.16 19.95
N ALA A 460 4.20 15.35 21.20
CA ALA A 460 4.68 14.58 22.37
C ALA A 460 3.87 13.31 22.70
N ASP A 461 2.73 13.04 22.06
CA ASP A 461 1.83 11.93 22.43
C ASP A 461 1.69 10.83 21.36
N ASP A 462 2.78 10.40 20.77
CA ASP A 462 2.88 9.29 19.80
C ASP A 462 2.29 7.96 20.32
N LEU A 463 2.20 7.80 21.64
CA LEU A 463 1.66 6.60 22.31
C LEU A 463 0.13 6.48 22.19
N PHE A 464 -0.60 7.58 22.20
CA PHE A 464 -2.07 7.57 22.08
C PHE A 464 -2.50 7.35 20.62
N ALA A 465 -1.82 7.99 19.67
CA ALA A 465 -2.04 7.76 18.24
C ALA A 465 -1.73 6.30 17.85
N ALA A 466 -0.66 5.72 18.40
CA ALA A 466 -0.33 4.31 18.20
C ALA A 466 -1.37 3.37 18.84
N ALA A 467 -1.94 3.73 19.99
CA ALA A 467 -3.00 2.98 20.65
C ALA A 467 -4.32 3.05 19.87
N ALA A 468 -4.71 4.22 19.35
CA ALA A 468 -5.88 4.39 18.49
C ALA A 468 -5.73 3.59 17.17
N LYS A 469 -4.59 3.66 16.51
CA LYS A 469 -4.29 2.83 15.32
C LYS A 469 -4.34 1.33 15.61
N LYS A 470 -3.89 0.90 16.80
CA LYS A 470 -3.95 -0.50 17.23
C LYS A 470 -5.40 -0.94 17.55
N LYS A 471 -6.22 -0.09 18.13
CA LYS A 471 -7.66 -0.34 18.33
C LYS A 471 -8.39 -0.39 17.00
N ALA A 472 -8.12 0.55 16.09
CA ALA A 472 -8.69 0.56 14.73
C ALA A 472 -8.38 -0.71 13.95
N SER A 473 -7.13 -1.20 14.00
CA SER A 473 -6.73 -2.44 13.31
C SER A 473 -7.43 -3.70 13.85
N LYS A 474 -8.03 -3.62 15.05
CA LYS A 474 -8.81 -4.69 15.67
C LYS A 474 -10.33 -4.49 15.57
N GLY A 475 -10.79 -3.36 14.99
CA GLY A 475 -12.21 -2.99 14.99
C GLY A 475 -12.76 -2.64 16.38
N GLU A 476 -11.92 -2.16 17.29
CA GLU A 476 -12.25 -1.86 18.69
C GLU A 476 -12.53 -0.36 18.92
N LEU A 477 -12.62 0.48 17.89
CA LEU A 477 -13.03 1.88 18.02
C LEU A 477 -14.55 1.94 18.22
N ASP A 478 -14.99 2.66 19.24
CA ASP A 478 -16.42 2.88 19.53
C ASP A 478 -16.79 4.33 19.21
N PRO A 479 -17.48 4.62 18.09
CA PRO A 479 -17.89 5.98 17.73
C PRO A 479 -18.82 6.65 18.76
N SER A 480 -19.45 5.88 19.65
CA SER A 480 -20.27 6.45 20.74
C SER A 480 -19.46 7.22 21.80
N GLU A 481 -18.13 7.06 21.81
CA GLU A 481 -17.22 7.83 22.68
C GLU A 481 -16.97 9.25 22.15
N LEU A 482 -17.31 9.55 20.88
CA LEU A 482 -17.13 10.87 20.27
C LEU A 482 -18.25 11.84 20.66
N PRO A 483 -17.95 13.15 20.80
CA PRO A 483 -18.97 14.19 20.86
C PRO A 483 -19.91 14.11 19.66
N ILE A 484 -21.21 14.32 19.91
CA ILE A 484 -22.25 14.17 18.89
C ILE A 484 -22.04 15.08 17.66
N GLU A 485 -21.49 16.26 17.86
CA GLU A 485 -21.21 17.22 16.81
C GLU A 485 -20.07 16.73 15.89
N ILE A 486 -19.07 16.05 16.46
CA ILE A 486 -17.95 15.45 15.72
C ILE A 486 -18.44 14.24 14.94
N LEU A 487 -19.19 13.35 15.57
CA LEU A 487 -19.77 12.18 14.91
C LEU A 487 -20.73 12.61 13.79
N ALA A 488 -21.55 13.64 14.02
CA ALA A 488 -22.47 14.17 13.00
C ALA A 488 -21.73 14.73 11.78
N LYS A 489 -20.62 15.43 12.01
CA LYS A 489 -19.81 15.98 10.92
C LYS A 489 -19.17 14.86 10.10
N TYR A 490 -18.60 13.85 10.75
CA TYR A 490 -18.00 12.67 10.12
C TYR A 490 -19.03 11.90 9.30
N ALA A 491 -20.16 11.49 9.88
CA ALA A 491 -21.18 10.71 9.20
C ALA A 491 -21.85 11.47 8.03
N ALA A 492 -22.06 12.78 8.19
CA ALA A 492 -22.60 13.63 7.12
C ALA A 492 -21.64 13.74 5.94
N GLU A 493 -20.32 13.80 6.20
CA GLU A 493 -19.27 13.78 5.18
C GLU A 493 -19.29 12.45 4.43
N ASP A 494 -19.38 11.31 5.12
CA ASP A 494 -19.40 9.98 4.50
C ASP A 494 -20.61 9.82 3.55
N ALA A 495 -21.78 10.29 3.94
CA ALA A 495 -22.97 10.29 3.10
C ALA A 495 -22.81 11.22 1.87
N ASP A 496 -22.20 12.41 2.04
CA ASP A 496 -21.95 13.36 0.93
C ASP A 496 -20.92 12.81 -0.05
N VAL A 497 -19.79 12.33 0.44
CA VAL A 497 -18.74 11.70 -0.39
C VAL A 497 -19.33 10.54 -1.18
N THR A 498 -20.14 9.70 -0.56
CA THR A 498 -20.80 8.56 -1.22
C THR A 498 -21.74 9.01 -2.34
N LEU A 499 -22.50 10.08 -2.14
CA LEU A 499 -23.36 10.65 -3.19
C LEU A 499 -22.53 11.23 -4.35
N GLN A 500 -21.42 11.89 -4.07
CA GLN A 500 -20.49 12.41 -5.08
C GLN A 500 -19.86 11.27 -5.89
N LEU A 501 -19.46 10.17 -5.23
CA LEU A 501 -18.97 8.96 -5.89
C LEU A 501 -20.03 8.32 -6.80
N TYR A 502 -21.29 8.29 -6.38
CA TYR A 502 -22.39 7.84 -7.23
C TYR A 502 -22.46 8.65 -8.53
N HIS A 503 -22.44 9.98 -8.44
CA HIS A 503 -22.47 10.84 -9.63
C HIS A 503 -21.28 10.65 -10.56
N LYS A 504 -20.13 10.28 -9.98
CA LYS A 504 -18.89 10.02 -10.72
C LYS A 504 -18.93 8.66 -11.44
N LEU A 505 -19.45 7.62 -10.78
CA LEU A 505 -19.42 6.25 -11.29
C LEU A 505 -20.53 5.93 -12.31
N ILE A 506 -21.68 6.57 -12.22
CA ILE A 506 -22.82 6.34 -13.15
C ILE A 506 -22.43 6.50 -14.63
N PRO A 507 -21.76 7.59 -15.05
CA PRO A 507 -21.35 7.73 -16.45
C PRO A 507 -20.41 6.61 -16.92
N GLU A 508 -19.50 6.16 -16.06
CA GLU A 508 -18.53 5.11 -16.38
C GLU A 508 -19.20 3.76 -16.56
N LEU A 509 -20.12 3.40 -15.66
CA LEU A 509 -20.89 2.16 -15.76
C LEU A 509 -21.76 2.13 -17.03
N LYS A 510 -22.33 3.28 -17.41
CA LYS A 510 -23.08 3.42 -18.67
C LYS A 510 -22.16 3.20 -19.87
N ALA A 511 -20.97 3.80 -19.84
CA ALA A 511 -19.99 3.66 -20.91
C ALA A 511 -19.49 2.22 -21.08
N LEU A 512 -19.32 1.49 -19.97
CA LEU A 512 -18.93 0.08 -19.95
C LEU A 512 -20.11 -0.88 -20.24
N ASN A 513 -21.35 -0.35 -20.34
CA ASN A 513 -22.59 -1.13 -20.52
C ASN A 513 -22.82 -2.18 -19.41
N VAL A 514 -22.38 -1.89 -18.18
CA VAL A 514 -22.51 -2.77 -17.01
C VAL A 514 -23.46 -2.23 -15.93
N LEU A 515 -24.12 -1.11 -16.17
CA LEU A 515 -25.01 -0.47 -15.20
C LEU A 515 -26.12 -1.40 -14.70
N SER A 516 -26.63 -2.29 -15.54
CA SER A 516 -27.67 -3.25 -15.15
C SER A 516 -27.21 -4.28 -14.10
N LEU A 517 -25.91 -4.47 -13.93
CA LEU A 517 -25.35 -5.41 -12.94
C LEU A 517 -25.40 -4.88 -11.50
N ILE A 518 -25.65 -3.57 -11.31
CA ILE A 518 -25.72 -2.95 -9.98
C ILE A 518 -27.16 -2.89 -9.45
N HIS A 519 -28.13 -2.88 -10.32
CA HIS A 519 -29.53 -2.89 -9.95
C HIS A 519 -29.98 -4.34 -9.66
N ILE A 520 -29.51 -4.89 -8.57
CA ILE A 520 -29.92 -6.21 -8.11
C ILE A 520 -31.12 -6.09 -7.18
#